data_44a28d11281f3a6fb622a65877b2fe60
#
_entry.id   44a28d11281f3a6fb622a65877b2fe60
#
_cell.length_a   1.000
_cell.length_b   1.000
_cell.length_c   1.000
_cell.angle_alpha   90.00
_cell.angle_beta   90.00
_cell.angle_gamma   90.00
#
_symmetry.space_group_name_H-M   'P 1'
#
loop_
_entity.id
_entity.type
_entity.pdbx_description
1 polymer ?
#
loop_
_entity_poly.entity_id
_entity_poly.type
_entity_poly.pdbx_seq_one_letter_code
_entity_poly.pdbx_strand_id
1 'polypeptide(L)'
;MVAPHTGQSSENRFGDKSLLITGLRLCAKMLPGDYFRTFVYRSLVHKPRAALRRAMNAFYRMDHVYSVIEEFRDNYCGPFAILEFGVADGYSFTKKVFATQYLGAHTDIICHGFDSFEGLPASDDPRDKQSADGGDWLAGQYRGRYEELSSYLASKYINWRLHKGWFENTLTPRFLHGLSVHRPILVWIDCDYYTSARLVMERLLPYLPNGCVIYFDDYEFNYGSRFTGEARLVHEINTGALGAGVELVPDKELSWDLQRCYRFMSESPVARFKRLKPITNPAHELRRRGNDSALP
;
A
#
# COMPACT_ATOMS: atom_id res chain seq x y z
N MET A 1 -16.19 -17.75 54.08
CA MET A 1 -16.63 -16.41 53.63
C MET A 1 -15.56 -15.90 52.69
N VAL A 2 -15.83 -15.95 51.41
CA VAL A 2 -14.94 -15.43 50.35
C VAL A 2 -15.60 -14.20 49.77
N ALA A 3 -14.91 -13.06 49.81
CA ALA A 3 -15.41 -11.78 49.34
C ALA A 3 -15.41 -11.77 47.78
N PRO A 4 -16.37 -11.16 47.12
CA PRO A 4 -16.40 -11.07 45.67
C PRO A 4 -15.44 -9.99 45.17
N HIS A 5 -14.56 -10.37 44.27
CA HIS A 5 -13.77 -9.45 43.45
C HIS A 5 -14.70 -8.65 42.54
N THR A 6 -14.77 -7.34 42.75
CA THR A 6 -15.39 -6.39 41.81
C THR A 6 -14.50 -6.26 40.59
N GLY A 7 -14.94 -6.86 39.48
CA GLY A 7 -14.36 -6.62 38.17
C GLY A 7 -14.64 -5.18 37.72
N GLN A 8 -13.62 -4.36 37.64
CA GLN A 8 -13.69 -3.10 36.90
C GLN A 8 -13.72 -3.38 35.41
N SER A 9 -14.82 -2.99 34.80
CA SER A 9 -15.07 -3.04 33.36
C SER A 9 -14.04 -2.20 32.60
N SER A 10 -13.29 -2.85 31.74
CA SER A 10 -12.40 -2.21 30.74
C SER A 10 -13.14 -1.81 29.46
N GLU A 11 -14.44 -1.55 29.58
CA GLU A 11 -15.26 -1.07 28.46
C GLU A 11 -15.18 0.46 28.39
N ASN A 12 -14.80 0.98 27.21
CA ASN A 12 -14.93 2.36 26.72
C ASN A 12 -13.66 3.13 26.34
N ARG A 13 -12.54 2.49 26.00
CA ARG A 13 -11.43 3.23 25.37
C ARG A 13 -11.43 3.23 23.84
N PHE A 14 -12.17 2.34 23.20
CA PHE A 14 -12.21 2.25 21.73
C PHE A 14 -13.34 3.04 21.08
N GLY A 15 -14.46 3.28 21.75
CA GLY A 15 -15.61 3.99 21.21
C GLY A 15 -15.37 5.49 20.95
N ASP A 16 -14.67 6.17 21.86
CA ASP A 16 -14.44 7.62 21.76
C ASP A 16 -13.47 8.00 20.64
N LYS A 17 -12.47 7.15 20.36
CA LYS A 17 -11.52 7.39 19.26
C LYS A 17 -12.19 7.25 17.89
N SER A 18 -13.12 6.33 17.73
CA SER A 18 -13.87 6.11 16.50
C SER A 18 -14.75 7.30 16.13
N LEU A 19 -15.47 7.89 17.10
CA LEU A 19 -16.32 9.04 16.87
C LEU A 19 -15.53 10.31 16.54
N LEU A 20 -14.42 10.55 17.22
CA LEU A 20 -13.52 11.66 16.92
C LEU A 20 -12.92 11.54 15.52
N ILE A 21 -12.44 10.37 15.15
CA ILE A 21 -11.90 10.08 13.83
C ILE A 21 -12.98 10.27 12.75
N THR A 22 -14.20 9.78 12.99
CA THR A 22 -15.31 9.93 12.04
C THR A 22 -15.70 11.40 11.89
N GLY A 23 -15.81 12.16 12.97
CA GLY A 23 -16.10 13.60 12.95
C GLY A 23 -15.04 14.40 12.18
N LEU A 24 -13.78 14.12 12.45
CA LEU A 24 -12.68 14.75 11.75
C LEU A 24 -12.65 14.38 10.24
N ARG A 25 -12.91 13.12 9.86
CA ARG A 25 -13.07 12.71 8.44
C ARG A 25 -14.18 13.50 7.73
N LEU A 26 -15.28 13.73 8.43
CA LEU A 26 -16.38 14.55 7.90
C LEU A 26 -15.93 15.99 7.67
N CYS A 27 -15.25 16.60 8.64
CA CYS A 27 -14.68 17.95 8.49
C CYS A 27 -13.67 18.05 7.36
N ALA A 28 -12.80 17.03 7.20
CA ALA A 28 -11.84 17.01 6.09
C ALA A 28 -12.52 16.93 4.71
N LYS A 29 -13.68 16.26 4.61
CA LYS A 29 -14.48 16.23 3.37
C LYS A 29 -15.12 17.58 3.02
N MET A 30 -15.28 18.47 3.98
CA MET A 30 -15.84 19.81 3.75
C MET A 30 -14.81 20.82 3.22
N LEU A 31 -13.52 20.50 3.27
CA LEU A 31 -12.48 21.37 2.73
C LEU A 31 -12.51 21.32 1.19
N PRO A 32 -12.45 22.49 0.50
CA PRO A 32 -12.56 22.56 -0.95
C PRO A 32 -11.30 22.02 -1.64
N GLY A 33 -11.50 21.10 -2.59
CA GLY A 33 -10.47 20.61 -3.51
C GLY A 33 -9.35 19.76 -2.88
N ASP A 34 -8.87 18.76 -3.63
CA ASP A 34 -7.82 17.85 -3.18
C ASP A 34 -6.47 18.53 -2.97
N TYR A 35 -6.15 19.54 -3.77
CA TYR A 35 -4.92 20.35 -3.61
C TYR A 35 -4.87 21.05 -2.26
N PHE A 36 -5.97 21.74 -1.90
CA PHE A 36 -6.03 22.48 -0.64
C PHE A 36 -6.00 21.53 0.57
N ARG A 37 -6.76 20.45 0.54
CA ARG A 37 -6.72 19.39 1.59
C ARG A 37 -5.33 18.81 1.76
N THR A 38 -4.67 18.49 0.65
CA THR A 38 -3.31 17.92 0.67
C THR A 38 -2.31 18.95 1.16
N PHE A 39 -2.40 20.20 0.73
CA PHE A 39 -1.54 21.29 1.21
C PHE A 39 -1.67 21.48 2.73
N VAL A 40 -2.90 21.58 3.24
CA VAL A 40 -3.16 21.73 4.69
C VAL A 40 -2.62 20.53 5.45
N TYR A 41 -2.90 19.31 4.99
CA TYR A 41 -2.40 18.08 5.59
C TYR A 41 -0.87 18.08 5.63
N ARG A 42 -0.20 18.25 4.52
CA ARG A 42 1.27 18.20 4.45
C ARG A 42 1.96 19.34 5.19
N SER A 43 1.36 20.52 5.21
CA SER A 43 1.92 21.67 5.93
C SER A 43 1.79 21.56 7.45
N LEU A 44 0.66 21.04 7.92
CA LEU A 44 0.35 20.99 9.35
C LEU A 44 0.70 19.66 10.00
N VAL A 45 0.72 18.57 9.24
CA VAL A 45 0.78 17.20 9.76
C VAL A 45 2.06 16.48 9.42
N HIS A 46 2.57 16.66 8.19
CA HIS A 46 3.74 15.91 7.72
C HIS A 46 5.04 16.27 8.48
N LYS A 47 5.17 17.51 8.92
CA LYS A 47 6.38 18.00 9.60
C LYS A 47 6.33 18.06 11.13
N PRO A 48 5.19 18.20 11.82
CA PRO A 48 5.18 18.17 13.28
C PRO A 48 4.76 16.81 13.83
N ARG A 49 5.43 16.38 14.87
CA ARG A 49 5.13 15.30 15.82
C ARG A 49 4.43 14.04 15.27
N ALA A 50 5.10 12.90 15.34
CA ALA A 50 4.64 11.58 14.88
C ALA A 50 3.22 11.19 15.36
N ALA A 51 2.78 11.66 16.54
CA ALA A 51 1.43 11.41 17.04
C ALA A 51 0.34 12.14 16.27
N LEU A 52 0.58 13.41 15.88
CA LEU A 52 -0.36 14.18 15.07
C LEU A 52 -0.39 13.64 13.64
N ARG A 53 0.76 13.26 13.09
CA ARG A 53 0.86 12.57 11.80
C ARG A 53 0.02 11.29 11.80
N ARG A 54 0.15 10.43 12.83
CA ARG A 54 -0.66 9.22 12.97
C ARG A 54 -2.15 9.49 13.07
N ALA A 55 -2.55 10.45 13.91
CA ALA A 55 -3.95 10.83 14.05
C ALA A 55 -4.56 11.31 12.73
N MET A 56 -3.81 12.05 11.93
CA MET A 56 -4.30 12.62 10.67
C MET A 56 -4.19 11.66 9.49
N ASN A 57 -3.23 10.72 9.48
CA ASN A 57 -3.18 9.64 8.48
C ASN A 57 -4.44 8.79 8.51
N ALA A 58 -5.05 8.58 9.67
CA ALA A 58 -6.36 7.95 9.78
C ALA A 58 -7.44 8.63 8.91
N PHE A 59 -7.24 9.90 8.51
CA PHE A 59 -8.11 10.61 7.57
C PHE A 59 -7.75 10.45 6.13
N TYR A 60 -6.44 10.52 5.84
CA TYR A 60 -5.97 10.67 4.48
C TYR A 60 -5.44 9.37 3.88
N ARG A 61 -5.04 8.43 4.71
CA ARG A 61 -4.56 7.07 4.37
C ARG A 61 -3.49 6.95 3.28
N MET A 62 -2.89 8.07 2.83
CA MET A 62 -2.01 8.10 1.66
C MET A 62 -0.68 8.83 1.90
N ASP A 63 -0.37 9.21 3.16
CA ASP A 63 0.87 9.96 3.43
C ASP A 63 2.13 9.17 3.06
N HIS A 64 2.10 7.86 3.27
CA HIS A 64 3.19 6.96 2.88
C HIS A 64 3.42 6.94 1.35
N VAL A 65 2.38 7.11 0.51
CA VAL A 65 2.55 7.21 -0.95
C VAL A 65 3.37 8.43 -1.32
N TYR A 66 3.10 9.59 -0.69
CA TYR A 66 3.90 10.80 -0.89
C TYR A 66 5.34 10.59 -0.45
N SER A 67 5.54 9.97 0.71
CA SER A 67 6.88 9.68 1.26
C SER A 67 7.68 8.76 0.34
N VAL A 68 7.04 7.72 -0.23
CA VAL A 68 7.68 6.83 -1.22
C VAL A 68 8.06 7.58 -2.49
N ILE A 69 7.15 8.39 -3.05
CA ILE A 69 7.43 9.17 -4.27
C ILE A 69 8.61 10.12 -4.04
N GLU A 70 8.62 10.85 -2.93
CA GLU A 70 9.70 11.78 -2.57
C GLU A 70 11.02 11.03 -2.37
N GLU A 71 11.04 9.94 -1.60
CA GLU A 71 12.23 9.12 -1.37
C GLU A 71 12.88 8.68 -2.69
N PHE A 72 12.08 8.13 -3.60
CA PHE A 72 12.64 7.60 -4.85
C PHE A 72 13.11 8.70 -5.80
N ARG A 73 12.39 9.81 -5.89
CA ARG A 73 12.81 10.95 -6.72
C ARG A 73 14.05 11.65 -6.19
N ASP A 74 14.21 11.71 -4.88
CA ASP A 74 15.37 12.36 -4.27
C ASP A 74 16.65 11.53 -4.37
N ASN A 75 16.52 10.21 -4.51
CA ASN A 75 17.65 9.29 -4.46
C ASN A 75 17.94 8.56 -5.76
N TYR A 76 16.98 8.44 -6.69
CA TYR A 76 17.12 7.58 -7.86
C TYR A 76 16.63 8.23 -9.15
N CYS A 77 17.20 7.78 -10.27
CA CYS A 77 16.75 8.15 -11.62
C CYS A 77 15.53 7.32 -12.03
N GLY A 78 14.46 7.99 -12.52
CA GLY A 78 13.33 7.33 -13.17
C GLY A 78 13.69 6.70 -14.54
N PRO A 79 12.71 6.28 -15.32
CA PRO A 79 11.28 6.32 -14.98
C PRO A 79 10.86 5.26 -13.98
N PHE A 80 9.73 5.53 -13.29
CA PHE A 80 9.20 4.68 -12.23
C PHE A 80 7.76 4.24 -12.52
N ALA A 81 7.29 3.22 -11.78
CA ALA A 81 5.91 2.80 -11.77
C ALA A 81 5.36 2.67 -10.34
N ILE A 82 4.06 2.93 -10.21
CA ILE A 82 3.23 2.54 -9.05
C ILE A 82 2.23 1.52 -9.57
N LEU A 83 2.14 0.38 -8.91
CA LEU A 83 1.25 -0.72 -9.28
C LEU A 83 0.20 -0.89 -8.17
N GLU A 84 -1.06 -1.04 -8.55
CA GLU A 84 -2.17 -1.35 -7.63
C GLU A 84 -2.97 -2.54 -8.12
N PHE A 85 -3.20 -3.50 -7.24
CA PHE A 85 -3.94 -4.73 -7.50
C PHE A 85 -5.18 -4.75 -6.61
N GLY A 86 -6.36 -4.67 -7.22
CA GLY A 86 -7.62 -4.34 -6.59
C GLY A 86 -7.88 -2.84 -6.62
N VAL A 87 -8.59 -2.39 -7.64
CA VAL A 87 -8.88 -0.96 -7.88
C VAL A 87 -10.31 -0.62 -7.49
N ALA A 88 -11.25 -1.55 -7.69
CA ALA A 88 -12.68 -1.38 -7.48
C ALA A 88 -13.21 -0.05 -8.07
N ASP A 89 -13.81 0.82 -7.26
CA ASP A 89 -14.28 2.16 -7.66
C ASP A 89 -13.15 3.20 -7.83
N GLY A 90 -11.89 2.81 -7.64
CA GLY A 90 -10.71 3.64 -7.92
C GLY A 90 -10.38 4.70 -6.88
N TYR A 91 -10.88 4.57 -5.66
CA TYR A 91 -10.63 5.57 -4.61
C TYR A 91 -9.12 5.67 -4.28
N SER A 92 -8.49 4.56 -3.96
CA SER A 92 -7.06 4.48 -3.63
C SER A 92 -6.18 4.75 -4.85
N PHE A 93 -6.55 4.20 -6.01
CA PHE A 93 -5.84 4.39 -7.28
C PHE A 93 -5.79 5.87 -7.69
N THR A 94 -6.93 6.54 -7.67
CA THR A 94 -7.01 7.98 -8.01
C THR A 94 -6.14 8.83 -7.08
N LYS A 95 -6.04 8.48 -5.81
CA LYS A 95 -5.19 9.17 -4.84
C LYS A 95 -3.69 9.01 -5.16
N LYS A 96 -3.28 7.86 -5.64
CA LYS A 96 -1.89 7.61 -6.08
C LYS A 96 -1.57 8.42 -7.33
N VAL A 97 -2.46 8.42 -8.33
CA VAL A 97 -2.31 9.26 -9.53
C VAL A 97 -2.25 10.74 -9.16
N PHE A 98 -3.16 11.20 -8.29
CA PHE A 98 -3.14 12.58 -7.79
C PHE A 98 -1.84 12.92 -7.06
N ALA A 99 -1.30 12.02 -6.22
CA ALA A 99 -0.05 12.25 -5.50
C ALA A 99 1.13 12.50 -6.45
N THR A 100 1.21 11.76 -7.55
CA THR A 100 2.24 12.00 -8.58
C THR A 100 2.11 13.38 -9.19
N GLN A 101 0.90 13.83 -9.46
CA GLN A 101 0.65 15.17 -10.02
C GLN A 101 0.94 16.26 -8.99
N TYR A 102 0.48 16.10 -7.76
CA TYR A 102 0.70 17.06 -6.68
C TYR A 102 2.20 17.32 -6.43
N LEU A 103 3.02 16.26 -6.50
CA LEU A 103 4.48 16.35 -6.34
C LEU A 103 5.23 16.69 -7.63
N GLY A 104 4.53 16.96 -8.75
CA GLY A 104 5.17 17.22 -10.04
C GLY A 104 5.95 16.02 -10.58
N ALA A 105 5.55 14.80 -10.22
CA ALA A 105 6.21 13.54 -10.59
C ALA A 105 5.51 12.78 -11.73
N HIS A 106 4.45 13.33 -12.28
CA HIS A 106 3.60 12.68 -13.29
C HIS A 106 4.28 12.44 -14.65
N THR A 107 5.42 13.06 -14.92
CA THR A 107 6.25 12.79 -16.10
C THR A 107 7.19 11.61 -15.90
N ASP A 108 7.55 11.32 -14.65
CA ASP A 108 8.56 10.31 -14.28
C ASP A 108 7.92 9.03 -13.74
N ILE A 109 6.66 9.10 -13.30
CA ILE A 109 5.95 7.98 -12.67
C ILE A 109 4.67 7.70 -13.45
N ILE A 110 4.49 6.44 -13.84
CA ILE A 110 3.22 5.93 -14.38
C ILE A 110 2.53 5.06 -13.31
N CYS A 111 1.22 5.26 -13.14
CA CYS A 111 0.39 4.44 -12.25
C CYS A 111 -0.37 3.39 -13.07
N HIS A 112 -0.25 2.12 -12.67
CA HIS A 112 -0.96 1.00 -13.25
C HIS A 112 -1.94 0.43 -12.23
N GLY A 113 -3.22 0.40 -12.56
CA GLY A 113 -4.26 -0.25 -11.76
C GLY A 113 -4.74 -1.52 -12.44
N PHE A 114 -4.84 -2.61 -11.70
CA PHE A 114 -5.28 -3.92 -12.18
C PHE A 114 -6.53 -4.34 -11.42
N ASP A 115 -7.58 -4.67 -12.16
CA ASP A 115 -8.85 -5.13 -11.58
C ASP A 115 -9.69 -5.84 -12.64
N SER A 116 -10.47 -6.83 -12.22
CA SER A 116 -11.47 -7.45 -13.08
C SER A 116 -12.61 -6.49 -13.38
N PHE A 117 -12.90 -5.59 -12.43
CA PHE A 117 -14.12 -4.76 -12.36
C PHE A 117 -15.42 -5.59 -12.29
N GLU A 118 -15.29 -6.89 -12.02
CA GLU A 118 -16.39 -7.81 -11.83
C GLU A 118 -16.62 -8.15 -10.35
N GLY A 119 -15.73 -7.64 -9.48
CA GLY A 119 -15.67 -7.93 -8.05
C GLY A 119 -14.84 -9.19 -7.75
N LEU A 120 -14.87 -9.65 -6.51
CA LEU A 120 -14.11 -10.80 -6.07
C LEU A 120 -14.51 -12.07 -6.81
N PRO A 121 -13.58 -12.98 -7.16
CA PRO A 121 -13.91 -14.27 -7.74
C PRO A 121 -14.62 -15.16 -6.73
N ALA A 122 -15.27 -16.22 -7.19
CA ALA A 122 -15.70 -17.31 -6.31
C ALA A 122 -14.43 -18.06 -5.83
N SER A 123 -14.33 -18.32 -4.54
CA SER A 123 -13.23 -19.11 -3.97
C SER A 123 -13.73 -20.04 -2.86
N ASP A 124 -13.33 -21.30 -2.97
CA ASP A 124 -13.50 -22.30 -1.90
C ASP A 124 -12.19 -22.54 -1.13
N ASP A 125 -11.14 -21.79 -1.43
CA ASP A 125 -9.85 -21.93 -0.77
C ASP A 125 -9.96 -21.44 0.69
N PRO A 126 -9.65 -22.27 1.67
CA PRO A 126 -9.73 -21.87 3.08
C PRO A 126 -8.77 -20.74 3.43
N ARG A 127 -7.73 -20.49 2.61
CA ARG A 127 -6.77 -19.40 2.81
C ARG A 127 -7.31 -18.05 2.40
N ASP A 128 -8.39 -18.00 1.62
CA ASP A 128 -9.11 -16.79 1.22
C ASP A 128 -10.18 -16.38 2.22
N LYS A 129 -10.38 -17.16 3.28
CA LYS A 129 -11.37 -16.84 4.30
C LYS A 129 -10.95 -15.62 5.13
N GLN A 130 -11.87 -14.71 5.31
CA GLN A 130 -11.63 -13.43 5.97
C GLN A 130 -11.34 -13.58 7.46
N SER A 131 -12.06 -14.44 8.18
CA SER A 131 -11.86 -14.60 9.61
C SER A 131 -12.38 -15.92 10.16
N ALA A 132 -11.81 -16.33 11.30
CA ALA A 132 -12.33 -17.42 12.12
C ALA A 132 -13.75 -17.10 12.68
N ASP A 133 -14.13 -15.84 12.75
CA ASP A 133 -15.39 -15.36 13.34
C ASP A 133 -16.53 -15.21 12.30
N GLY A 134 -16.33 -15.65 11.07
CA GLY A 134 -17.42 -15.90 10.13
C GLY A 134 -17.82 -14.77 9.17
N GLY A 135 -16.97 -13.83 8.89
CA GLY A 135 -17.16 -12.91 7.76
C GLY A 135 -16.48 -13.44 6.51
N ASP A 136 -17.17 -14.14 5.63
CA ASP A 136 -16.60 -14.50 4.33
C ASP A 136 -16.81 -13.36 3.33
N TRP A 137 -15.79 -13.06 2.52
CA TRP A 137 -15.98 -12.26 1.33
C TRP A 137 -16.84 -13.01 0.32
N LEU A 138 -17.73 -12.29 -0.33
CA LEU A 138 -18.67 -12.86 -1.29
C LEU A 138 -18.20 -12.64 -2.73
N ALA A 139 -18.40 -13.62 -3.58
CA ALA A 139 -18.17 -13.49 -5.01
C ALA A 139 -18.97 -12.29 -5.58
N GLY A 140 -18.31 -11.46 -6.39
CA GLY A 140 -18.89 -10.23 -6.94
C GLY A 140 -18.89 -9.02 -5.99
N GLN A 141 -18.43 -9.17 -4.75
CA GLN A 141 -18.21 -8.05 -3.82
C GLN A 141 -17.12 -7.12 -4.37
N TYR A 142 -17.19 -5.82 -4.07
CA TYR A 142 -16.27 -4.79 -4.55
C TYR A 142 -16.22 -4.61 -6.08
N ARG A 143 -17.34 -4.87 -6.76
CA ARG A 143 -17.46 -4.62 -8.20
C ARG A 143 -17.23 -3.14 -8.50
N GLY A 144 -16.24 -2.85 -9.36
CA GLY A 144 -15.91 -1.49 -9.76
C GLY A 144 -16.62 -1.01 -11.02
N ARG A 145 -16.59 0.32 -11.24
CA ARG A 145 -17.20 0.99 -12.40
C ARG A 145 -16.11 1.48 -13.36
N TYR A 146 -15.59 0.57 -14.17
CA TYR A 146 -14.47 0.82 -15.08
C TYR A 146 -14.64 2.05 -15.97
N GLU A 147 -15.79 2.16 -16.65
CA GLU A 147 -16.04 3.22 -17.64
C GLU A 147 -16.10 4.61 -16.98
N GLU A 148 -16.73 4.71 -15.82
CA GLU A 148 -16.82 5.96 -15.06
C GLU A 148 -15.44 6.37 -14.52
N LEU A 149 -14.70 5.44 -13.93
CA LEU A 149 -13.36 5.69 -13.43
C LEU A 149 -12.40 6.09 -14.55
N SER A 150 -12.41 5.36 -15.66
CA SER A 150 -11.58 5.63 -16.83
C SER A 150 -11.86 7.02 -17.41
N SER A 151 -13.13 7.37 -17.56
CA SER A 151 -13.55 8.70 -18.03
C SER A 151 -13.12 9.82 -17.08
N TYR A 152 -13.29 9.60 -15.78
CA TYR A 152 -12.85 10.55 -14.75
C TYR A 152 -11.34 10.77 -14.79
N LEU A 153 -10.55 9.70 -14.82
CA LEU A 153 -9.08 9.78 -14.87
C LEU A 153 -8.61 10.46 -16.16
N ALA A 154 -9.19 10.11 -17.31
CA ALA A 154 -8.84 10.70 -18.59
C ALA A 154 -9.11 12.21 -18.64
N SER A 155 -10.13 12.69 -17.92
CA SER A 155 -10.44 14.13 -17.86
C SER A 155 -9.44 14.95 -17.03
N LYS A 156 -8.61 14.32 -16.20
CA LYS A 156 -7.77 15.03 -15.21
C LYS A 156 -6.29 14.67 -15.23
N TYR A 157 -5.94 13.47 -15.68
CA TYR A 157 -4.60 12.91 -15.52
C TYR A 157 -4.12 12.24 -16.80
N ILE A 158 -2.79 12.18 -16.99
CA ILE A 158 -2.17 11.62 -18.20
C ILE A 158 -1.31 10.37 -17.91
N ASN A 159 -0.90 10.17 -16.68
CA ASN A 159 0.12 9.18 -16.28
C ASN A 159 -0.49 7.94 -15.59
N TRP A 160 -1.55 7.42 -16.12
CA TRP A 160 -2.24 6.26 -15.61
C TRP A 160 -2.57 5.23 -16.69
N ARG A 161 -2.78 3.98 -16.27
CA ARG A 161 -3.31 2.89 -17.10
C ARG A 161 -4.16 1.98 -16.21
N LEU A 162 -5.35 1.65 -16.66
CA LEU A 162 -6.20 0.61 -16.06
C LEU A 162 -6.13 -0.65 -16.92
N HIS A 163 -5.85 -1.77 -16.29
CA HIS A 163 -5.79 -3.10 -16.87
C HIS A 163 -7.03 -3.89 -16.44
N LYS A 164 -8.10 -3.81 -17.23
CA LYS A 164 -9.36 -4.50 -16.97
C LYS A 164 -9.24 -5.98 -17.30
N GLY A 165 -9.50 -6.82 -16.33
CA GLY A 165 -9.49 -8.29 -16.42
C GLY A 165 -8.80 -8.95 -15.24
N TRP A 166 -8.92 -10.26 -15.17
CA TRP A 166 -8.28 -11.08 -14.15
C TRP A 166 -6.75 -11.00 -14.24
N PHE A 167 -6.07 -11.10 -13.11
CA PHE A 167 -4.62 -10.92 -13.02
C PHE A 167 -3.84 -11.90 -13.90
N GLU A 168 -4.35 -13.12 -14.09
CA GLU A 168 -3.78 -14.13 -14.98
C GLU A 168 -3.63 -13.61 -16.42
N ASN A 169 -4.58 -12.80 -16.86
CA ASN A 169 -4.67 -12.30 -18.22
C ASN A 169 -4.00 -10.92 -18.38
N THR A 170 -3.97 -10.12 -17.31
CA THR A 170 -3.48 -8.73 -17.36
C THR A 170 -2.00 -8.62 -17.03
N LEU A 171 -1.44 -9.50 -16.20
CA LEU A 171 0.01 -9.61 -15.93
C LEU A 171 0.73 -10.35 -17.06
N THR A 172 0.69 -9.79 -18.26
CA THR A 172 1.31 -10.39 -19.45
C THR A 172 2.83 -10.34 -19.39
N PRO A 173 3.55 -11.26 -20.08
CA PRO A 173 5.00 -11.19 -20.18
C PRO A 173 5.51 -9.84 -20.71
N ARG A 174 4.78 -9.23 -21.67
CA ARG A 174 5.12 -7.91 -22.19
C ARG A 174 5.06 -6.83 -21.11
N PHE A 175 4.03 -6.84 -20.26
CA PHE A 175 3.92 -5.91 -19.13
C PHE A 175 5.06 -6.12 -18.15
N LEU A 176 5.28 -7.36 -17.71
CA LEU A 176 6.30 -7.70 -16.72
C LEU A 176 7.72 -7.33 -17.18
N HIS A 177 8.08 -7.60 -18.43
CA HIS A 177 9.38 -7.17 -18.97
C HIS A 177 9.51 -5.63 -19.03
N GLY A 178 8.39 -4.91 -19.23
CA GLY A 178 8.36 -3.44 -19.20
C GLY A 178 8.75 -2.84 -17.85
N LEU A 179 8.62 -3.60 -16.75
CA LEU A 179 9.03 -3.17 -15.40
C LEU A 179 10.54 -2.98 -15.24
N SER A 180 11.35 -3.51 -16.14
CA SER A 180 12.78 -3.22 -16.20
C SER A 180 13.05 -1.76 -16.60
N VAL A 181 12.15 -1.15 -17.36
CA VAL A 181 12.22 0.26 -17.81
C VAL A 181 11.51 1.16 -16.78
N HIS A 182 10.23 0.93 -16.55
CA HIS A 182 9.45 1.65 -15.53
C HIS A 182 9.49 0.87 -14.23
N ARG A 183 10.55 1.11 -13.45
CA ARG A 183 10.82 0.33 -12.22
C ARG A 183 9.78 0.59 -11.15
N PRO A 184 9.13 -0.45 -10.60
CA PRO A 184 8.18 -0.29 -9.52
C PRO A 184 8.85 0.30 -8.26
N ILE A 185 8.29 1.39 -7.76
CA ILE A 185 8.66 1.98 -6.46
C ILE A 185 7.66 1.62 -5.37
N LEU A 186 6.42 1.35 -5.78
CA LEU A 186 5.33 0.93 -4.90
C LEU A 186 4.49 -0.13 -5.61
N VAL A 187 4.26 -1.23 -4.94
CA VAL A 187 3.28 -2.27 -5.29
C VAL A 187 2.25 -2.29 -4.17
N TRP A 188 1.00 -2.00 -4.49
CA TRP A 188 -0.13 -1.97 -3.57
C TRP A 188 -1.00 -3.19 -3.80
N ILE A 189 -1.05 -4.07 -2.83
CA ILE A 189 -1.88 -5.27 -2.81
C ILE A 189 -3.14 -4.96 -1.99
N ASP A 190 -4.29 -4.99 -2.63
CA ASP A 190 -5.61 -4.65 -2.08
C ASP A 190 -6.66 -5.48 -2.83
N CYS A 191 -6.44 -6.78 -2.84
CA CYS A 191 -7.24 -7.73 -3.60
C CYS A 191 -7.89 -8.81 -2.72
N ASP A 192 -7.89 -8.59 -1.40
CA ASP A 192 -8.57 -9.34 -0.36
C ASP A 192 -8.14 -10.82 -0.23
N TYR A 193 -8.09 -11.56 -1.33
CA TYR A 193 -7.82 -12.99 -1.34
C TYR A 193 -6.33 -13.31 -1.34
N TYR A 194 -5.94 -14.26 -0.49
CA TYR A 194 -4.60 -14.85 -0.50
C TYR A 194 -4.22 -15.38 -1.89
N THR A 195 -5.15 -16.11 -2.56
CA THR A 195 -4.88 -16.71 -3.88
C THR A 195 -4.61 -15.65 -4.94
N SER A 196 -5.35 -14.55 -4.92
CA SER A 196 -5.15 -13.40 -5.80
C SER A 196 -3.83 -12.69 -5.52
N ALA A 197 -3.55 -12.36 -4.27
CA ALA A 197 -2.31 -11.72 -3.85
C ALA A 197 -1.08 -12.61 -4.15
N ARG A 198 -1.19 -13.93 -3.93
CA ARG A 198 -0.15 -14.89 -4.25
C ARG A 198 0.18 -14.92 -5.73
N LEU A 199 -0.83 -15.00 -6.59
CA LEU A 199 -0.64 -14.97 -8.05
C LEU A 199 0.10 -13.71 -8.49
N VAL A 200 -0.32 -12.55 -7.97
CA VAL A 200 0.33 -11.26 -8.26
C VAL A 200 1.79 -11.31 -7.85
N MET A 201 2.09 -11.72 -6.62
CA MET A 201 3.47 -11.73 -6.12
C MET A 201 4.34 -12.76 -6.86
N GLU A 202 3.85 -13.97 -7.14
CA GLU A 202 4.58 -14.96 -7.94
C GLU A 202 5.01 -14.42 -9.32
N ARG A 203 4.14 -13.60 -9.96
CA ARG A 203 4.45 -12.98 -11.24
C ARG A 203 5.40 -11.81 -11.13
N LEU A 204 5.32 -11.01 -10.05
CA LEU A 204 6.08 -9.78 -9.89
C LEU A 204 7.47 -9.98 -9.29
N LEU A 205 7.64 -10.90 -8.32
CA LEU A 205 8.90 -11.07 -7.57
C LEU A 205 10.15 -11.07 -8.46
N PRO A 206 10.17 -11.77 -9.62
CA PRO A 206 11.35 -11.77 -10.48
C PRO A 206 11.71 -10.41 -11.10
N TYR A 207 10.79 -9.45 -11.13
CA TYR A 207 10.94 -8.16 -11.79
C TYR A 207 11.08 -6.98 -10.85
N LEU A 208 10.96 -7.21 -9.54
CA LEU A 208 11.02 -6.15 -8.54
C LEU A 208 12.47 -5.73 -8.26
N PRO A 209 12.75 -4.41 -8.22
CA PRO A 209 14.06 -3.92 -7.78
C PRO A 209 14.15 -3.89 -6.25
N ASN A 210 15.37 -4.11 -5.72
CA ASN A 210 15.63 -3.99 -4.29
C ASN A 210 15.25 -2.61 -3.76
N GLY A 211 14.52 -2.59 -2.64
CA GLY A 211 14.00 -1.38 -2.02
C GLY A 211 12.60 -0.97 -2.49
N CYS A 212 12.03 -1.64 -3.52
CA CYS A 212 10.63 -1.44 -3.88
C CYS A 212 9.73 -1.65 -2.66
N VAL A 213 8.78 -0.74 -2.46
CA VAL A 213 7.83 -0.83 -1.34
C VAL A 213 6.67 -1.72 -1.74
N ILE A 214 6.37 -2.71 -0.93
CA ILE A 214 5.18 -3.56 -1.06
C ILE A 214 4.24 -3.22 0.08
N TYR A 215 3.03 -2.85 -0.26
CA TYR A 215 1.98 -2.49 0.68
C TYR A 215 0.87 -3.54 0.63
N PHE A 216 0.47 -4.02 1.78
CA PHE A 216 -0.61 -4.96 1.97
C PHE A 216 -1.73 -4.28 2.76
N ASP A 217 -2.93 -4.14 2.16
CA ASP A 217 -4.05 -3.42 2.76
C ASP A 217 -4.71 -4.22 3.88
N ASP A 218 -4.87 -5.52 3.68
CA ASP A 218 -5.61 -6.43 4.55
C ASP A 218 -4.73 -7.31 5.45
N TYR A 219 -3.45 -6.93 5.65
CA TYR A 219 -2.47 -7.75 6.34
C TYR A 219 -2.91 -8.19 7.75
N GLU A 220 -3.55 -7.31 8.50
CA GLU A 220 -3.97 -7.58 9.88
C GLU A 220 -5.34 -8.25 9.99
N PHE A 221 -6.03 -8.50 8.89
CA PHE A 221 -7.15 -9.42 8.92
C PHE A 221 -6.69 -10.75 9.51
N ASN A 222 -7.48 -11.38 10.35
CA ASN A 222 -7.07 -12.54 11.13
C ASN A 222 -5.83 -12.28 12.02
N TYR A 223 -5.69 -11.07 12.56
CA TYR A 223 -4.62 -10.70 13.48
C TYR A 223 -3.20 -10.84 12.89
N GLY A 224 -3.04 -10.72 11.58
CA GLY A 224 -1.76 -10.93 10.90
C GLY A 224 -1.28 -12.40 10.97
N SER A 225 -2.20 -13.34 11.01
CA SER A 225 -1.88 -14.75 11.13
C SER A 225 -1.25 -15.32 9.85
N ARG A 226 -0.12 -16.01 10.00
CA ARG A 226 0.54 -16.75 8.91
C ARG A 226 -0.24 -17.93 8.34
N PHE A 227 -1.46 -18.18 8.80
CA PHE A 227 -2.28 -19.30 8.31
C PHE A 227 -3.21 -18.90 7.17
N THR A 228 -3.46 -17.61 6.99
CA THR A 228 -4.41 -17.09 5.98
C THR A 228 -4.02 -15.69 5.50
N GLY A 229 -4.63 -15.26 4.40
CA GLY A 229 -4.54 -13.90 3.88
C GLY A 229 -3.12 -13.47 3.48
N GLU A 230 -2.92 -12.17 3.46
CA GLU A 230 -1.65 -11.54 3.06
C GLU A 230 -0.50 -11.83 4.02
N ALA A 231 -0.78 -11.98 5.32
CA ALA A 231 0.24 -12.35 6.31
C ALA A 231 0.83 -13.74 6.05
N ARG A 232 0.00 -14.70 5.59
CA ARG A 232 0.47 -15.99 5.10
C ARG A 232 1.39 -15.83 3.89
N LEU A 233 1.00 -15.02 2.92
CA LEU A 233 1.79 -14.79 1.72
C LEU A 233 3.18 -14.22 2.05
N VAL A 234 3.24 -13.22 2.92
CA VAL A 234 4.52 -12.66 3.39
C VAL A 234 5.38 -13.72 4.07
N HIS A 235 4.78 -14.57 4.92
CA HIS A 235 5.49 -15.67 5.54
C HIS A 235 6.04 -16.67 4.50
N GLU A 236 5.25 -17.03 3.50
CA GLU A 236 5.66 -17.95 2.42
C GLU A 236 6.79 -17.36 1.56
N ILE A 237 6.75 -16.07 1.24
CA ILE A 237 7.85 -15.39 0.54
C ILE A 237 9.12 -15.45 1.39
N ASN A 238 9.05 -15.08 2.66
CA ASN A 238 10.22 -14.99 3.55
C ASN A 238 10.78 -16.37 3.96
N THR A 239 10.01 -17.43 3.78
CA THR A 239 10.49 -18.83 3.98
C THR A 239 10.93 -19.52 2.69
N GLY A 240 10.90 -18.80 1.57
CA GLY A 240 11.37 -19.30 0.27
C GLY A 240 10.36 -20.16 -0.49
N ALA A 241 9.10 -20.21 -0.07
CA ALA A 241 8.07 -21.01 -0.75
C ALA A 241 7.71 -20.47 -2.15
N LEU A 242 7.98 -19.20 -2.43
CA LEU A 242 7.78 -18.55 -3.74
C LEU A 242 9.10 -18.31 -4.49
N GLY A 243 10.20 -18.86 -4.01
CA GLY A 243 11.54 -18.68 -4.59
C GLY A 243 12.57 -18.37 -3.51
N ALA A 244 13.75 -18.95 -3.63
CA ALA A 244 14.86 -18.68 -2.73
C ALA A 244 15.52 -17.33 -3.01
N GLY A 245 16.14 -16.75 -1.98
CA GLY A 245 16.93 -15.51 -2.13
C GLY A 245 16.10 -14.25 -2.26
N VAL A 246 14.83 -14.27 -1.84
CA VAL A 246 13.96 -13.08 -1.75
C VAL A 246 13.43 -12.91 -0.34
N GLU A 247 13.30 -11.65 0.10
CA GLU A 247 12.82 -11.28 1.42
C GLU A 247 11.96 -10.02 1.34
N LEU A 248 10.90 -10.00 2.12
CA LEU A 248 10.12 -8.81 2.44
C LEU A 248 10.52 -8.30 3.83
N VAL A 249 11.30 -7.24 3.88
CA VAL A 249 11.78 -6.61 5.13
C VAL A 249 10.74 -5.63 5.63
N PRO A 250 10.22 -5.77 6.86
CA PRO A 250 9.18 -4.87 7.37
C PRO A 250 9.64 -3.40 7.42
N ASP A 251 8.85 -2.50 6.84
CA ASP A 251 9.05 -1.05 6.97
C ASP A 251 8.02 -0.48 7.97
N LYS A 252 8.45 -0.30 9.20
CA LYS A 252 7.59 0.15 10.31
C LYS A 252 7.16 1.61 10.18
N GLU A 253 7.94 2.44 9.49
CA GLU A 253 7.64 3.86 9.32
C GLU A 253 6.53 4.07 8.29
N LEU A 254 6.49 3.22 7.27
CA LEU A 254 5.46 3.24 6.24
C LEU A 254 4.23 2.38 6.59
N SER A 255 4.35 1.49 7.59
CA SER A 255 3.23 0.64 8.03
C SER A 255 2.20 1.42 8.83
N TRP A 256 0.94 1.02 8.74
CA TRP A 256 -0.17 1.77 9.31
C TRP A 256 -1.31 0.87 9.79
N ASP A 257 -1.76 1.01 11.03
CA ASP A 257 -2.90 0.28 11.64
C ASP A 257 -3.02 -1.20 11.20
N LEU A 258 -3.95 -1.50 10.30
CA LEU A 258 -4.20 -2.85 9.77
C LEU A 258 -3.30 -3.19 8.57
N GLN A 259 -2.65 -2.21 8.01
CA GLN A 259 -1.87 -2.30 6.79
C GLN A 259 -0.38 -2.43 7.10
N ARG A 260 0.33 -3.17 6.25
CA ARG A 260 1.78 -3.36 6.43
C ARG A 260 2.54 -3.05 5.15
N CYS A 261 3.62 -2.32 5.34
CA CYS A 261 4.60 -2.04 4.29
C CYS A 261 5.85 -2.87 4.50
N TYR A 262 6.41 -3.31 3.39
CA TYR A 262 7.65 -4.06 3.33
C TYR A 262 8.56 -3.48 2.26
N ARG A 263 9.89 -3.66 2.43
CA ARG A 263 10.88 -3.44 1.38
C ARG A 263 11.23 -4.77 0.75
N PHE A 264 11.08 -4.85 -0.57
CA PHE A 264 11.53 -6.01 -1.33
C PHE A 264 13.05 -6.06 -1.37
N MET A 265 13.61 -7.22 -1.08
CA MET A 265 15.04 -7.52 -1.21
C MET A 265 15.23 -8.85 -1.94
N SER A 266 16.21 -8.87 -2.85
CA SER A 266 16.64 -10.08 -3.56
C SER A 266 18.16 -10.13 -3.57
N GLU A 267 18.72 -11.33 -3.41
CA GLU A 267 20.15 -11.58 -3.55
C GLU A 267 20.65 -11.27 -4.97
N SER A 268 19.80 -11.51 -5.98
CA SER A 268 20.12 -11.35 -7.38
C SER A 268 19.02 -10.61 -8.14
N PRO A 269 18.77 -9.31 -7.84
CA PRO A 269 17.71 -8.56 -8.49
C PRO A 269 17.99 -8.36 -9.98
N VAL A 270 17.00 -8.67 -10.83
CA VAL A 270 17.06 -8.43 -12.27
C VAL A 270 17.02 -6.93 -12.58
N ALA A 271 16.16 -6.20 -11.86
CA ALA A 271 16.05 -4.75 -11.97
C ALA A 271 16.76 -4.05 -10.81
N ARG A 272 17.40 -2.91 -11.10
CA ARG A 272 18.08 -2.09 -10.09
C ARG A 272 17.75 -0.62 -10.27
N PHE A 273 17.55 0.09 -9.17
CA PHE A 273 17.47 1.54 -9.20
C PHE A 273 18.84 2.15 -9.46
N LYS A 274 18.91 3.10 -10.39
CA LYS A 274 20.11 3.89 -10.63
C LYS A 274 20.10 5.11 -9.70
N ARG A 275 21.05 5.21 -8.78
CA ARG A 275 21.14 6.34 -7.85
C ARG A 275 21.53 7.63 -8.57
N LEU A 276 20.94 8.75 -8.13
CA LEU A 276 21.28 10.10 -8.57
C LEU A 276 22.68 10.51 -8.08
N LYS A 277 23.04 10.10 -6.85
CA LYS A 277 24.35 10.38 -6.24
C LYS A 277 24.94 9.10 -5.68
N PRO A 278 26.27 8.88 -5.81
CA PRO A 278 26.93 7.78 -5.12
C PRO A 278 26.74 7.91 -3.60
N ILE A 279 26.60 6.78 -2.90
CA ILE A 279 26.65 6.75 -1.45
C ILE A 279 28.08 7.07 -1.04
N THR A 280 28.30 8.26 -0.49
CA THR A 280 29.63 8.67 -0.01
C THR A 280 29.98 8.06 1.35
N ASN A 281 28.98 7.66 2.15
CA ASN A 281 29.18 6.94 3.41
C ASN A 281 27.88 6.25 3.88
N PRO A 282 27.80 4.90 3.82
CA PRO A 282 26.62 4.15 4.29
C PRO A 282 26.26 4.40 5.76
N ALA A 283 27.26 4.67 6.61
CA ALA A 283 27.03 4.95 8.03
C ALA A 283 26.31 6.30 8.25
N HIS A 284 26.34 7.21 7.31
CA HIS A 284 25.66 8.50 7.40
C HIS A 284 24.17 8.41 7.10
N GLU A 285 23.75 7.50 6.22
CA GLU A 285 22.33 7.23 5.95
C GLU A 285 21.64 6.52 7.13
N LEU A 286 22.34 5.57 7.75
CA LEU A 286 21.85 4.89 8.96
C LEU A 286 21.72 5.87 10.14
N ARG A 287 22.60 6.86 10.26
CA ARG A 287 22.51 7.92 11.29
C ARG A 287 21.37 8.90 11.02
N ARG A 288 21.04 9.23 9.77
CA ARG A 288 19.88 10.06 9.44
C ARG A 288 18.57 9.37 9.82
N ARG A 289 18.45 8.08 9.51
CA ARG A 289 17.26 7.27 9.90
C ARG A 289 17.18 7.07 11.43
N GLY A 290 18.31 7.01 12.13
CA GLY A 290 18.37 6.85 13.59
C GLY A 290 18.12 8.14 14.39
N ASN A 291 18.45 9.32 13.84
CA ASN A 291 18.25 10.59 14.54
C ASN A 291 16.81 11.13 14.42
N ASP A 292 16.07 10.76 13.37
CA ASP A 292 14.65 11.14 13.25
C ASP A 292 13.74 10.26 14.13
N SER A 293 14.25 9.10 14.62
CA SER A 293 13.54 8.22 15.56
C SER A 293 13.86 8.48 17.04
N ALA A 294 14.83 9.36 17.34
CA ALA A 294 15.32 9.64 18.70
C ALA A 294 14.99 11.08 19.14
N LEU A 295 13.72 11.50 19.00
CA LEU A 295 13.21 12.64 19.75
C LEU A 295 12.06 12.16 20.63
N PRO A 296 12.09 12.49 21.94
CA PRO A 296 11.21 11.95 22.97
C PRO A 296 9.75 12.32 22.81
#